data_a2c0d4f9e5a98cc499c06e7a5158766f
#
_entry.id   a2c0d4f9e5a98cc499c06e7a5158766f
#
_cell.length_a   1.000
_cell.length_b   1.000
_cell.length_c   1.000
_cell.angle_alpha   90.00
_cell.angle_beta   90.00
_cell.angle_gamma   90.00
#
_symmetry.space_group_name_H-M   'P 1'
#
loop_
_entity.id
_entity.type
_entity.pdbx_description
1 polymer ?
#
loop_
_entity_poly.entity_id
_entity_poly.type
_entity_poly.pdbx_seq_one_letter_code
_entity_poly.pdbx_strand_id
1 'polypeptide(L)'
;MPAMAANFSQVDTRAPYMLKVNWGALTGGLVMTMEAWNGLSKDQQQPILRAAKEAAMAIQKDGLREAEESIQAMQKRGLKVIEPSSSQLDEWHLETAKAYPEIREMVDPSVFDRVDAILKAYRK
;
A
#
# COMPACT_ATOMS: atom_id res chain seq x y z
N MET A 1 5.39 6.07 5.21
CA MET A 1 4.32 6.29 6.19
C MET A 1 3.05 6.65 5.46
N PRO A 2 1.88 6.11 5.79
CA PRO A 2 0.59 6.54 5.23
C PRO A 2 0.28 8.00 5.55
N ALA A 3 -0.34 8.72 4.62
CA ALA A 3 -0.65 10.16 4.78
C ALA A 3 -1.54 10.45 5.99
N MET A 4 -2.53 9.60 6.26
CA MET A 4 -3.39 9.70 7.44
C MET A 4 -2.60 9.61 8.75
N ALA A 5 -1.66 8.66 8.85
CA ALA A 5 -0.80 8.53 10.03
C ALA A 5 0.13 9.74 10.19
N ALA A 6 0.68 10.26 9.09
CA ALA A 6 1.50 11.47 9.09
C ALA A 6 0.71 12.70 9.58
N ASN A 7 -0.52 12.85 9.09
CA ASN A 7 -1.41 13.93 9.51
C ASN A 7 -1.79 13.84 11.00
N PHE A 8 -2.16 12.64 11.46
CA PHE A 8 -2.50 12.40 12.86
C PHE A 8 -1.32 12.70 13.80
N SER A 9 -0.11 12.28 13.41
CA SER A 9 1.11 12.51 14.19
C SER A 9 1.75 13.91 13.94
N GLN A 10 1.11 14.76 13.13
CA GLN A 10 1.59 16.12 12.81
C GLN A 10 3.06 16.13 12.30
N VAL A 11 3.43 15.14 11.49
CA VAL A 11 4.80 15.00 10.97
C VAL A 11 5.21 16.23 10.14
N ASP A 12 4.25 16.85 9.45
CA ASP A 12 4.42 18.06 8.65
C ASP A 12 5.02 19.25 9.43
N THR A 13 4.86 19.29 10.75
CA THR A 13 5.45 20.34 11.61
C THR A 13 6.97 20.22 11.74
N ARG A 14 7.53 19.03 11.54
CA ARG A 14 8.96 18.70 11.63
C ARG A 14 9.58 18.40 10.27
N ALA A 15 8.79 17.89 9.36
CA ALA A 15 9.19 17.55 7.99
C ALA A 15 8.24 18.24 6.99
N PRO A 16 8.50 19.51 6.64
CA PRO A 16 7.58 20.33 5.85
C PRO A 16 7.59 20.00 4.35
N TYR A 17 8.26 18.93 3.93
CA TYR A 17 8.31 18.48 2.55
C TYR A 17 7.87 17.03 2.44
N MET A 18 7.01 16.74 1.48
CA MET A 18 6.55 15.40 1.13
C MET A 18 6.83 15.15 -0.35
N LEU A 19 7.41 14.01 -0.63
CA LEU A 19 7.53 13.52 -2.00
C LEU A 19 6.31 12.66 -2.33
N LYS A 20 5.59 13.02 -3.40
CA LYS A 20 4.39 12.31 -3.85
C LYS A 20 4.77 11.13 -4.72
N VAL A 21 5.27 10.08 -4.08
CA VAL A 21 5.61 8.80 -4.72
C VAL A 21 5.05 7.67 -3.88
N ASN A 22 4.42 6.70 -4.54
CA ASN A 22 3.98 5.46 -3.91
C ASN A 22 5.15 4.48 -3.83
N TRP A 23 5.80 4.41 -2.68
CA TRP A 23 6.97 3.57 -2.44
C TRP A 23 6.66 2.09 -2.30
N GLY A 24 5.47 1.73 -1.87
CA GLY A 24 5.09 0.36 -1.65
C GLY A 24 3.61 0.22 -1.33
N ALA A 25 3.10 -0.98 -1.55
CA ALA A 25 1.73 -1.34 -1.17
C ALA A 25 1.66 -1.59 0.34
N LEU A 26 0.72 -0.93 1.02
CA LEU A 26 0.33 -1.29 2.38
C LEU A 26 -0.84 -2.26 2.27
N THR A 27 -0.58 -3.51 2.64
CA THR A 27 -1.59 -4.58 2.59
C THR A 27 -2.06 -4.94 3.98
N GLY A 28 -3.34 -5.23 4.11
CA GLY A 28 -3.95 -5.76 5.32
C GLY A 28 -4.87 -6.93 4.97
N GLY A 29 -5.21 -7.73 5.96
CA GLY A 29 -6.11 -8.85 5.76
C GLY A 29 -6.92 -9.16 7.00
N LEU A 30 -8.16 -9.61 6.80
CA LEU A 30 -8.94 -10.26 7.83
C LEU A 30 -8.54 -11.73 7.88
N VAL A 31 -8.14 -12.22 9.04
CA VAL A 31 -7.72 -13.61 9.22
C VAL A 31 -8.60 -14.31 10.26
N MET A 32 -8.82 -15.60 10.05
CA MET A 32 -9.53 -16.49 10.94
C MET A 32 -8.75 -17.81 11.03
N THR A 33 -8.70 -18.43 12.21
CA THR A 33 -8.07 -19.74 12.34
C THR A 33 -8.85 -20.79 11.57
N MET A 34 -8.17 -21.80 11.06
CA MET A 34 -8.83 -22.91 10.37
C MET A 34 -9.78 -23.69 11.29
N GLU A 35 -9.49 -23.77 12.59
CA GLU A 35 -10.37 -24.38 13.57
C GLU A 35 -11.71 -23.62 13.66
N ALA A 36 -11.65 -22.28 13.83
CA ALA A 36 -12.85 -21.46 13.88
C ALA A 36 -13.63 -21.53 12.55
N TRP A 37 -12.94 -21.50 11.42
CA TRP A 37 -13.54 -21.59 10.10
C TRP A 37 -14.27 -22.93 9.86
N ASN A 38 -13.62 -24.03 10.24
CA ASN A 38 -14.18 -25.37 10.08
C ASN A 38 -15.33 -25.65 11.07
N GLY A 39 -15.41 -24.91 12.17
CA GLY A 39 -16.55 -24.95 13.11
C GLY A 39 -17.83 -24.28 12.58
N LEU A 40 -17.73 -23.52 11.47
CA LEU A 40 -18.87 -22.87 10.84
C LEU A 40 -19.52 -23.76 9.79
N SER A 41 -20.86 -23.71 9.71
CA SER A 41 -21.58 -24.32 8.58
C SER A 41 -21.31 -23.56 7.27
N LYS A 42 -21.52 -24.21 6.13
CA LYS A 42 -21.37 -23.57 4.81
C LYS A 42 -22.26 -22.33 4.65
N ASP A 43 -23.46 -22.37 5.24
CA ASP A 43 -24.40 -21.25 5.22
C ASP A 43 -23.93 -20.07 6.06
N GLN A 44 -23.07 -20.30 7.05
CA GLN A 44 -22.42 -19.25 7.84
C GLN A 44 -21.14 -18.74 7.17
N GLN A 45 -20.37 -19.60 6.52
CA GLN A 45 -19.12 -19.23 5.85
C GLN A 45 -19.33 -18.23 4.70
N GLN A 46 -20.37 -18.45 3.87
CA GLN A 46 -20.62 -17.60 2.70
C GLN A 46 -20.98 -16.15 3.03
N PRO A 47 -21.86 -15.85 3.99
CA PRO A 47 -22.10 -14.48 4.45
C PRO A 47 -20.83 -13.80 5.00
N ILE A 48 -19.99 -14.52 5.75
CA ILE A 48 -18.74 -13.99 6.31
C ILE A 48 -17.79 -13.56 5.19
N LEU A 49 -17.61 -14.41 4.15
CA LEU A 49 -16.77 -14.06 3.00
C LEU A 49 -17.29 -12.83 2.24
N ARG A 50 -18.62 -12.72 2.07
CA ARG A 50 -19.23 -11.54 1.44
C ARG A 50 -19.00 -10.28 2.26
N ALA A 51 -19.30 -10.34 3.56
CA ALA A 51 -19.12 -9.21 4.47
C ALA A 51 -17.63 -8.76 4.53
N ALA A 52 -16.70 -9.72 4.58
CA ALA A 52 -15.26 -9.43 4.56
C ALA A 52 -14.85 -8.73 3.26
N LYS A 53 -15.36 -9.18 2.10
CA LYS A 53 -15.10 -8.54 0.81
C LYS A 53 -15.67 -7.13 0.74
N GLU A 54 -16.92 -6.95 1.17
CA GLU A 54 -17.58 -5.63 1.19
C GLU A 54 -16.83 -4.66 2.12
N ALA A 55 -16.44 -5.11 3.31
CA ALA A 55 -15.65 -4.32 4.25
C ALA A 55 -14.29 -3.94 3.66
N ALA A 56 -13.58 -4.89 3.00
CA ALA A 56 -12.29 -4.62 2.36
C ALA A 56 -12.42 -3.56 1.25
N MET A 57 -13.46 -3.63 0.43
CA MET A 57 -13.72 -2.65 -0.63
C MET A 57 -14.06 -1.27 -0.05
N ALA A 58 -14.84 -1.20 1.03
CA ALA A 58 -15.15 0.05 1.72
C ALA A 58 -13.90 0.68 2.32
N ILE A 59 -13.08 -0.10 3.03
CA ILE A 59 -11.80 0.35 3.62
C ILE A 59 -10.85 0.88 2.54
N GLN A 60 -10.74 0.18 1.40
CA GLN A 60 -9.89 0.64 0.29
C GLN A 60 -10.36 1.99 -0.26
N LYS A 61 -11.66 2.13 -0.51
CA LYS A 61 -12.25 3.38 -1.03
C LYS A 61 -12.08 4.53 -0.05
N ASP A 62 -12.41 4.32 1.21
CA ASP A 62 -12.30 5.35 2.24
C ASP A 62 -10.84 5.71 2.51
N GLY A 63 -9.94 4.73 2.55
CA GLY A 63 -8.52 4.96 2.75
C GLY A 63 -7.87 5.85 1.69
N LEU A 64 -8.27 5.73 0.42
CA LEU A 64 -7.80 6.62 -0.65
C LEU A 64 -8.30 8.05 -0.45
N ARG A 65 -9.57 8.22 -0.11
CA ARG A 65 -10.17 9.53 0.16
C ARG A 65 -9.53 10.20 1.38
N GLU A 66 -9.41 9.47 2.48
CA GLU A 66 -8.80 9.98 3.71
C GLU A 66 -7.32 10.33 3.56
N ALA A 67 -6.58 9.59 2.71
CA ALA A 67 -5.20 9.92 2.39
C ALA A 67 -5.09 11.28 1.69
N GLU A 68 -5.95 11.54 0.69
CA GLU A 68 -5.98 12.82 -0.02
C GLU A 68 -6.41 13.98 0.91
N GLU A 69 -7.46 13.80 1.69
CA GLU A 69 -7.92 14.77 2.69
C GLU A 69 -6.83 15.08 3.72
N SER A 70 -6.06 14.07 4.14
CA SER A 70 -4.94 14.23 5.06
C SER A 70 -3.80 15.05 4.46
N ILE A 71 -3.46 14.82 3.19
CA ILE A 71 -2.46 15.62 2.47
C ILE A 71 -2.92 17.08 2.39
N GLN A 72 -4.16 17.32 2.00
CA GLN A 72 -4.72 18.68 1.92
C GLN A 72 -4.72 19.38 3.28
N ALA A 73 -5.03 18.66 4.37
CA ALA A 73 -4.96 19.22 5.72
C ALA A 73 -3.53 19.62 6.11
N MET A 74 -2.54 18.78 5.79
CA MET A 74 -1.13 19.09 6.02
C MET A 74 -0.64 20.25 5.14
N GLN A 75 -1.09 20.33 3.88
CA GLN A 75 -0.77 21.48 3.00
C GLN A 75 -1.31 22.81 3.53
N LYS A 76 -2.51 22.81 4.13
CA LYS A 76 -3.06 24.01 4.80
C LYS A 76 -2.21 24.47 5.99
N ARG A 77 -1.43 23.57 6.60
CA ARG A 77 -0.47 23.87 7.66
C ARG A 77 0.95 24.18 7.14
N GLY A 78 1.17 24.13 5.82
CA GLY A 78 2.43 24.53 5.22
C GLY A 78 3.24 23.38 4.61
N LEU A 79 2.73 22.14 4.57
CA LEU A 79 3.38 21.04 3.88
C LEU A 79 3.53 21.35 2.38
N LYS A 80 4.74 21.22 1.87
CA LYS A 80 5.05 21.31 0.45
C LYS A 80 5.12 19.93 -0.17
N VAL A 81 4.21 19.64 -1.09
CA VAL A 81 4.19 18.39 -1.84
C VAL A 81 5.01 18.56 -3.11
N ILE A 82 6.00 17.70 -3.29
CA ILE A 82 6.89 17.67 -4.45
C ILE A 82 6.48 16.50 -5.33
N GLU A 83 6.12 16.79 -6.57
CA GLU A 83 5.86 15.77 -7.59
C GLU A 83 7.13 15.61 -8.45
N PRO A 84 7.77 14.43 -8.46
CA PRO A 84 8.93 14.20 -9.29
C PRO A 84 8.53 14.13 -10.77
N SER A 85 9.43 14.55 -11.65
CA SER A 85 9.29 14.34 -13.08
C SER A 85 9.38 12.85 -13.44
N SER A 86 8.92 12.48 -14.64
CA SER A 86 9.06 11.12 -15.15
C SER A 86 10.52 10.67 -15.20
N SER A 87 11.44 11.53 -15.63
CA SER A 87 12.87 11.21 -15.66
C SER A 87 13.45 10.93 -14.27
N GLN A 88 13.04 11.68 -13.25
CA GLN A 88 13.44 11.41 -11.86
C GLN A 88 12.90 10.08 -11.33
N LEU A 89 11.67 9.74 -11.71
CA LEU A 89 11.10 8.43 -11.38
C LEU A 89 11.84 7.29 -12.07
N ASP A 90 12.22 7.47 -13.34
CA ASP A 90 12.99 6.48 -14.09
C ASP A 90 14.38 6.26 -13.48
N GLU A 91 15.09 7.34 -13.08
CA GLU A 91 16.35 7.23 -12.36
C GLU A 91 16.19 6.43 -11.06
N TRP A 92 15.13 6.66 -10.31
CA TRP A 92 14.85 5.93 -9.08
C TRP A 92 14.51 4.48 -9.32
N HIS A 93 13.76 4.17 -10.38
CA HIS A 93 13.48 2.79 -10.77
C HIS A 93 14.76 2.04 -11.13
N LEU A 94 15.69 2.69 -11.82
CA LEU A 94 17.00 2.11 -12.17
C LEU A 94 17.84 1.85 -10.90
N GLU A 95 17.88 2.79 -9.95
CA GLU A 95 18.60 2.60 -8.71
C GLU A 95 17.99 1.51 -7.83
N THR A 96 16.66 1.49 -7.67
CA THR A 96 15.98 0.46 -6.86
C THR A 96 16.08 -0.93 -7.49
N ALA A 97 16.17 -1.04 -8.82
CA ALA A 97 16.34 -2.32 -9.50
C ALA A 97 17.69 -2.99 -9.16
N LYS A 98 18.70 -2.23 -8.75
CA LYS A 98 20.00 -2.80 -8.31
C LYS A 98 19.88 -3.66 -7.05
N ALA A 99 18.84 -3.45 -6.23
CA ALA A 99 18.57 -4.26 -5.04
C ALA A 99 17.85 -5.59 -5.35
N TYR A 100 17.32 -5.79 -6.56
CA TYR A 100 16.52 -6.97 -6.89
C TYR A 100 17.26 -8.31 -6.74
N PRO A 101 18.54 -8.43 -7.12
CA PRO A 101 19.29 -9.68 -6.88
C PRO A 101 19.35 -10.05 -5.39
N GLU A 102 19.64 -9.08 -4.52
CA GLU A 102 19.70 -9.28 -3.08
C GLU A 102 18.33 -9.63 -2.49
N ILE A 103 17.28 -8.91 -2.90
CA ILE A 103 15.91 -9.19 -2.46
C ILE A 103 15.49 -10.61 -2.89
N ARG A 104 15.87 -11.06 -4.09
CA ARG A 104 15.58 -12.40 -4.57
C ARG A 104 16.22 -13.50 -3.73
N GLU A 105 17.38 -13.25 -3.15
CA GLU A 105 18.05 -14.17 -2.23
C GLU A 105 17.40 -14.21 -0.83
N MET A 106 16.71 -13.12 -0.43
CA MET A 106 16.06 -13.00 0.88
C MET A 106 14.66 -13.63 0.94
N VAL A 107 14.04 -13.88 -0.21
CA VAL A 107 12.69 -14.46 -0.31
C VAL A 107 12.72 -15.71 -1.17
N ASP A 108 11.63 -16.51 -1.13
CA ASP A 108 11.51 -17.65 -2.05
C ASP A 108 11.59 -17.16 -3.51
N PRO A 109 12.58 -17.64 -4.29
CA PRO A 109 12.79 -17.20 -5.67
C PRO A 109 11.55 -17.32 -6.56
N SER A 110 10.70 -18.34 -6.34
CA SER A 110 9.46 -18.53 -7.10
C SER A 110 8.44 -17.43 -6.83
N VAL A 111 8.38 -16.94 -5.59
CA VAL A 111 7.52 -15.80 -5.21
C VAL A 111 8.04 -14.52 -5.84
N PHE A 112 9.35 -14.27 -5.77
CA PHE A 112 9.98 -13.13 -6.41
C PHE A 112 9.70 -13.09 -7.91
N ASP A 113 10.00 -14.21 -8.62
CA ASP A 113 9.84 -14.31 -10.06
C ASP A 113 8.37 -14.10 -10.49
N ARG A 114 7.41 -14.58 -9.69
CA ARG A 114 5.98 -14.38 -9.92
C ARG A 114 5.57 -12.91 -9.75
N VAL A 115 6.05 -12.24 -8.71
CA VAL A 115 5.78 -10.81 -8.48
C VAL A 115 6.39 -9.97 -9.60
N ASP A 116 7.65 -10.24 -9.98
CA ASP A 116 8.33 -9.55 -11.07
C ASP A 116 7.59 -9.69 -12.41
N ALA A 117 7.12 -10.90 -12.72
CA ALA A 117 6.31 -11.14 -13.92
C ALA A 117 5.00 -10.33 -13.92
N ILE A 118 4.29 -10.26 -12.77
CA ILE A 118 3.07 -9.46 -12.61
C ILE A 118 3.37 -7.96 -12.81
N LEU A 119 4.45 -7.46 -12.19
CA LEU A 119 4.85 -6.06 -12.32
C LEU A 119 5.22 -5.69 -13.76
N LYS A 120 5.96 -6.54 -14.45
CA LYS A 120 6.30 -6.36 -15.88
C LYS A 120 5.07 -6.35 -16.78
N ALA A 121 4.06 -7.15 -16.47
CA ALA A 121 2.80 -7.17 -17.23
C ALA A 121 1.95 -5.91 -16.95
N TYR A 122 1.95 -5.41 -15.71
CA TYR A 122 1.18 -4.24 -15.30
C TYR A 122 1.75 -2.90 -15.82
N ARG A 123 3.08 -2.81 -15.92
CA ARG A 123 3.81 -1.58 -16.31
C ARG A 123 3.93 -1.38 -17.84
N LYS A 124 3.33 -2.27 -18.64
CA LYS A 124 3.22 -2.10 -20.10
C LYS A 124 2.11 -1.10 -20.44
#